data_99828aed5c0d300ef6ca382272205c14
#
_entry.id   99828aed5c0d300ef6ca382272205c14
#
_cell.length_a   1.000
_cell.length_b   1.000
_cell.length_c   1.000
_cell.angle_alpha   90.00
_cell.angle_beta   90.00
_cell.angle_gamma   90.00
#
_symmetry.space_group_name_H-M   'P 1'
#
loop_
_entity.id
_entity.type
_entity.pdbx_description
1 polymer ?
#
loop_
_entity_poly.entity_id
_entity_poly.type
_entity_poly.pdbx_seq_one_letter_code
_entity_poly.pdbx_strand_id
1 'polypeptide(L)'
;IESQATEPYLFSSIYPSVSDIPNGNTVNIPSFDLEPVTNDFSFSNFSAAIFNDGLLSLTIINDLVIPLGDVDVQLKNIDGSNIVGGSTTIVGPINSGEQQSALLDLADVILPGDIIVEVTGSSPGQNNVLIDDDAKNSSFSVEITGSGLEVTSATAKIPAQTISEAGTIDLASDSNKVVFATIAAGKLVI
;
A
#
# COMPACT_ATOMS: atom_id res chain seq x y z
N ILE A 1 10.93 1.86 -5.27
CA ILE A 1 9.47 2.09 -5.19
C ILE A 1 9.30 3.43 -4.49
N GLU A 2 8.63 4.37 -5.17
CA GLU A 2 8.28 5.66 -4.56
C GLU A 2 7.29 5.44 -3.41
N SER A 3 7.34 6.31 -2.39
CA SER A 3 6.39 6.28 -1.30
C SER A 3 4.98 6.48 -1.84
N GLN A 4 4.06 5.62 -1.44
CA GLN A 4 2.64 5.69 -1.76
C GLN A 4 1.84 5.50 -0.48
N ALA A 5 0.71 6.16 -0.39
CA ALA A 5 -0.22 6.03 0.74
C ALA A 5 -1.60 5.58 0.26
N THR A 6 -2.31 4.86 1.11
CA THR A 6 -3.73 4.56 0.88
C THR A 6 -4.56 5.83 0.93
N GLU A 7 -5.77 5.78 0.35
CA GLU A 7 -6.81 6.71 0.76
C GLU A 7 -7.08 6.54 2.27
N PRO A 8 -7.44 7.62 2.98
CA PRO A 8 -7.73 7.53 4.40
C PRO A 8 -8.95 6.65 4.71
N TYR A 9 -8.81 5.76 5.68
CA TYR A 9 -9.91 4.95 6.20
C TYR A 9 -10.60 5.67 7.34
N LEU A 10 -11.81 6.17 7.08
CA LEU A 10 -12.57 6.98 8.04
C LEU A 10 -13.06 6.16 9.23
N PHE A 11 -13.12 6.78 10.41
CA PHE A 11 -13.66 6.17 11.61
C PHE A 11 -15.10 5.69 11.39
N SER A 12 -15.91 6.48 10.69
CA SER A 12 -17.29 6.12 10.34
C SER A 12 -17.39 4.90 9.39
N SER A 13 -16.33 4.57 8.66
CA SER A 13 -16.29 3.39 7.79
C SER A 13 -15.90 2.12 8.55
N ILE A 14 -14.94 2.23 9.49
CA ILE A 14 -14.45 1.08 10.28
C ILE A 14 -15.28 0.79 11.54
N TYR A 15 -16.02 1.79 12.03
CA TYR A 15 -16.97 1.69 13.13
C TYR A 15 -18.28 2.42 12.79
N PRO A 16 -19.14 1.84 11.92
CA PRO A 16 -20.32 2.53 11.37
C PRO A 16 -21.29 3.07 12.43
N SER A 17 -21.37 2.40 13.59
CA SER A 17 -22.22 2.84 14.71
C SER A 17 -21.92 4.25 15.23
N VAL A 18 -20.73 4.79 14.96
CA VAL A 18 -20.39 6.17 15.35
C VAL A 18 -21.25 7.21 14.62
N SER A 19 -21.69 6.88 13.41
CA SER A 19 -22.54 7.78 12.60
C SER A 19 -23.90 8.06 13.25
N ASP A 20 -24.42 7.11 14.02
CA ASP A 20 -25.71 7.22 14.71
C ASP A 20 -25.61 8.04 16.00
N ILE A 21 -24.41 8.35 16.48
CA ILE A 21 -24.20 9.10 17.72
C ILE A 21 -24.32 10.59 17.41
N PRO A 22 -25.24 11.33 18.09
CA PRO A 22 -25.36 12.79 17.89
C PRO A 22 -24.08 13.53 18.29
N ASN A 23 -23.73 14.55 17.51
CA ASN A 23 -22.58 15.40 17.81
C ASN A 23 -22.70 16.07 19.20
N GLY A 24 -21.56 16.20 19.85
CA GLY A 24 -21.46 16.76 21.21
C GLY A 24 -21.63 15.73 22.32
N ASN A 25 -21.94 14.48 22.00
CA ASN A 25 -22.02 13.41 23.00
C ASN A 25 -20.64 12.81 23.27
N THR A 26 -20.40 12.54 24.55
CA THR A 26 -19.23 11.77 24.99
C THR A 26 -19.66 10.33 25.29
N VAL A 27 -18.99 9.38 24.64
CA VAL A 27 -19.34 7.97 24.74
C VAL A 27 -18.11 7.10 25.00
N ASN A 28 -18.35 5.87 25.44
CA ASN A 28 -17.32 4.85 25.50
C ASN A 28 -17.39 4.01 24.22
N ILE A 29 -16.31 3.97 23.46
CA ILE A 29 -16.14 3.09 22.32
C ILE A 29 -15.58 1.76 22.85
N PRO A 30 -16.30 0.64 22.71
CA PRO A 30 -15.79 -0.67 23.12
C PRO A 30 -14.64 -1.11 22.23
N SER A 31 -13.93 -2.17 22.61
CA SER A 31 -13.03 -2.87 21.71
C SER A 31 -13.81 -3.50 20.54
N PHE A 32 -13.25 -3.45 19.35
CA PHE A 32 -13.83 -4.05 18.16
C PHE A 32 -12.74 -4.50 17.18
N ASP A 33 -13.08 -5.44 16.30
CA ASP A 33 -12.25 -5.83 15.18
C ASP A 33 -12.60 -4.94 13.98
N LEU A 34 -11.57 -4.51 13.24
CA LEU A 34 -11.76 -3.75 12.02
C LEU A 34 -12.27 -4.68 10.91
N GLU A 35 -13.34 -4.26 10.24
CA GLU A 35 -13.71 -4.90 8.97
C GLU A 35 -12.55 -4.76 7.97
N PRO A 36 -12.25 -5.80 7.17
CA PRO A 36 -11.20 -5.73 6.19
C PRO A 36 -11.39 -4.56 5.25
N VAL A 37 -10.39 -3.69 5.14
CA VAL A 37 -10.38 -2.57 4.21
C VAL A 37 -9.30 -2.78 3.16
N THR A 38 -9.57 -2.39 1.92
CA THR A 38 -8.68 -2.61 0.78
C THR A 38 -8.41 -1.33 0.03
N ASN A 39 -7.22 -1.25 -0.56
CA ASN A 39 -6.83 -0.16 -1.46
C ASN A 39 -5.97 -0.69 -2.60
N ASP A 40 -6.16 -0.16 -3.80
CA ASP A 40 -5.40 -0.55 -4.98
C ASP A 40 -4.12 0.28 -5.08
N PHE A 41 -3.01 -0.38 -5.38
CA PHE A 41 -1.72 0.25 -5.63
C PHE A 41 -1.19 -0.14 -7.00
N SER A 42 -0.57 0.83 -7.68
CA SER A 42 0.00 0.62 -9.01
C SER A 42 1.44 1.13 -9.05
N PHE A 43 2.36 0.25 -9.38
CA PHE A 43 3.75 0.61 -9.62
C PHE A 43 3.96 0.95 -11.09
N SER A 44 4.42 2.17 -11.36
CA SER A 44 4.54 2.67 -12.74
C SER A 44 5.72 2.05 -13.51
N ASN A 45 6.73 1.54 -12.81
CA ASN A 45 8.01 1.17 -13.39
C ASN A 45 8.07 -0.28 -13.91
N PHE A 46 7.20 -1.17 -13.41
CA PHE A 46 7.17 -2.57 -13.80
C PHE A 46 5.74 -3.12 -13.81
N SER A 47 5.52 -4.21 -14.54
CA SER A 47 4.28 -4.98 -14.50
C SER A 47 4.39 -6.20 -13.59
N ALA A 48 5.60 -6.70 -13.37
CA ALA A 48 5.94 -7.71 -12.37
C ALA A 48 7.44 -7.65 -12.10
N ALA A 49 7.84 -7.93 -10.86
CA ALA A 49 9.23 -8.03 -10.45
C ALA A 49 9.42 -9.20 -9.48
N ILE A 50 10.58 -9.88 -9.60
CA ILE A 50 11.06 -10.87 -8.63
C ILE A 50 12.24 -10.23 -7.92
N PHE A 51 12.13 -10.09 -6.62
CA PHE A 51 13.17 -9.47 -5.80
C PHE A 51 14.14 -10.54 -5.30
N ASN A 52 15.44 -10.21 -5.34
CA ASN A 52 16.50 -10.97 -4.69
C ASN A 52 16.72 -10.48 -3.26
N ASP A 53 16.51 -9.18 -3.04
CA ASP A 53 16.63 -8.51 -1.74
C ASP A 53 15.78 -7.24 -1.76
N GLY A 54 15.42 -6.76 -0.58
CA GLY A 54 14.71 -5.50 -0.40
C GLY A 54 13.66 -5.56 0.70
N LEU A 55 13.33 -4.38 1.19
CA LEU A 55 12.36 -4.21 2.26
C LEU A 55 11.26 -3.25 1.81
N LEU A 56 10.00 -3.60 2.11
CA LEU A 56 8.90 -2.66 2.16
C LEU A 56 8.68 -2.23 3.61
N SER A 57 8.77 -0.95 3.89
CA SER A 57 8.29 -0.36 5.13
C SER A 57 6.82 -0.06 4.97
N LEU A 58 6.00 -0.67 5.82
CA LEU A 58 4.57 -0.44 5.92
C LEU A 58 4.33 0.37 7.20
N THR A 59 3.83 1.59 7.07
CA THR A 59 3.63 2.52 8.19
C THR A 59 2.15 2.82 8.33
N ILE A 60 1.58 2.54 9.50
CA ILE A 60 0.26 3.04 9.87
C ILE A 60 0.43 4.43 10.45
N ILE A 61 -0.36 5.37 9.95
CA ILE A 61 -0.52 6.72 10.50
C ILE A 61 -1.92 6.77 11.10
N ASN A 62 -2.02 6.86 12.43
CA ASN A 62 -3.29 6.82 13.13
C ASN A 62 -3.75 8.24 13.53
N ASP A 63 -4.55 8.86 12.69
CA ASP A 63 -5.23 10.13 12.98
C ASP A 63 -6.68 9.92 13.48
N LEU A 64 -7.06 8.68 13.87
CA LEU A 64 -8.32 8.42 14.53
C LEU A 64 -8.35 9.05 15.93
N VAL A 65 -9.55 9.32 16.43
CA VAL A 65 -9.74 9.75 17.83
C VAL A 65 -9.58 8.63 18.85
N ILE A 66 -9.31 7.40 18.40
CA ILE A 66 -9.15 6.19 19.21
C ILE A 66 -7.84 5.48 18.84
N PRO A 67 -7.27 4.68 19.75
CA PRO A 67 -6.11 3.87 19.43
C PRO A 67 -6.48 2.68 18.52
N LEU A 68 -5.52 2.26 17.70
CA LEU A 68 -5.51 0.96 17.03
C LEU A 68 -4.72 -0.05 17.87
N GLY A 69 -5.13 -1.30 17.83
CA GLY A 69 -4.39 -2.45 18.35
C GLY A 69 -3.38 -2.94 17.30
N ASP A 70 -3.18 -4.25 17.26
CA ASP A 70 -2.39 -4.86 16.19
C ASP A 70 -3.10 -4.69 14.86
N VAL A 71 -2.33 -4.37 13.82
CA VAL A 71 -2.81 -4.19 12.45
C VAL A 71 -2.06 -5.13 11.53
N ASP A 72 -2.79 -6.00 10.84
CA ASP A 72 -2.25 -6.90 9.83
C ASP A 72 -2.41 -6.29 8.45
N VAL A 73 -1.32 -6.28 7.70
CA VAL A 73 -1.30 -5.81 6.31
C VAL A 73 -0.96 -6.99 5.40
N GLN A 74 -1.82 -7.27 4.42
CA GLN A 74 -1.65 -8.33 3.43
C GLN A 74 -1.63 -7.74 2.04
N LEU A 75 -0.56 -8.00 1.29
CA LEU A 75 -0.51 -7.72 -0.14
C LEU A 75 -1.22 -8.83 -0.90
N LYS A 76 -2.07 -8.46 -1.84
CA LYS A 76 -2.85 -9.36 -2.67
C LYS A 76 -2.67 -9.06 -4.15
N ASN A 77 -2.84 -10.06 -4.97
CA ASN A 77 -3.01 -9.89 -6.41
C ASN A 77 -4.35 -9.22 -6.70
N ILE A 78 -4.50 -8.65 -7.90
CA ILE A 78 -5.76 -8.02 -8.34
C ILE A 78 -6.95 -8.99 -8.43
N ASP A 79 -6.71 -10.30 -8.45
CA ASP A 79 -7.75 -11.34 -8.37
C ASP A 79 -8.16 -11.67 -6.93
N GLY A 80 -7.58 -11.00 -5.94
CA GLY A 80 -7.84 -11.17 -4.51
C GLY A 80 -7.03 -12.30 -3.85
N SER A 81 -6.21 -13.04 -4.59
CA SER A 81 -5.33 -14.05 -4.00
C SER A 81 -4.16 -13.41 -3.25
N ASN A 82 -3.73 -14.02 -2.15
CA ASN A 82 -2.62 -13.50 -1.36
C ASN A 82 -1.29 -13.64 -2.11
N ILE A 83 -0.45 -12.61 -2.04
CA ILE A 83 0.95 -12.70 -2.45
C ILE A 83 1.71 -13.45 -1.36
N VAL A 84 2.42 -14.52 -1.76
CA VAL A 84 3.20 -15.33 -0.82
C VAL A 84 4.36 -14.49 -0.25
N GLY A 85 4.51 -14.48 1.05
CA GLY A 85 5.46 -13.61 1.75
C GLY A 85 5.04 -12.14 1.82
N GLY A 86 3.84 -11.80 1.33
CA GLY A 86 3.33 -10.42 1.24
C GLY A 86 2.53 -9.96 2.47
N SER A 87 2.81 -10.46 3.68
CA SER A 87 2.09 -10.05 4.89
C SER A 87 3.02 -9.66 6.03
N THR A 88 2.57 -8.71 6.85
CA THR A 88 3.25 -8.33 8.09
C THR A 88 2.23 -7.79 9.10
N THR A 89 2.58 -7.88 10.39
CA THR A 89 1.80 -7.31 11.48
C THR A 89 2.53 -6.10 12.05
N ILE A 90 1.83 -4.99 12.15
CA ILE A 90 2.27 -3.79 12.85
C ILE A 90 1.71 -3.87 14.26
N VAL A 91 2.61 -4.04 15.24
CA VAL A 91 2.23 -4.30 16.63
C VAL A 91 1.78 -3.00 17.31
N GLY A 92 0.57 -3.03 17.86
CA GLY A 92 -0.01 -1.91 18.62
C GLY A 92 0.34 -1.92 20.12
N PRO A 93 -0.22 -1.02 20.93
CA PRO A 93 -1.20 -0.02 20.50
C PRO A 93 -0.58 1.15 19.75
N ILE A 94 -1.27 1.64 18.72
CA ILE A 94 -0.92 2.85 17.98
C ILE A 94 -1.92 3.93 18.42
N ASN A 95 -1.48 4.86 19.27
CA ASN A 95 -2.37 5.88 19.81
C ASN A 95 -2.77 6.92 18.75
N SER A 96 -3.82 7.69 19.04
CA SER A 96 -4.23 8.83 18.23
C SER A 96 -3.07 9.81 18.01
N GLY A 97 -2.81 10.16 16.74
CA GLY A 97 -1.71 11.04 16.33
C GLY A 97 -0.33 10.35 16.28
N GLU A 98 -0.26 9.03 16.52
CA GLU A 98 0.99 8.27 16.42
C GLU A 98 1.09 7.52 15.10
N GLN A 99 2.31 7.10 14.78
CA GLN A 99 2.60 6.22 13.66
C GLN A 99 3.47 5.05 14.11
N GLN A 100 3.29 3.91 13.46
CA GLN A 100 4.04 2.69 13.71
C GLN A 100 4.34 1.98 12.41
N SER A 101 5.53 1.40 12.30
CA SER A 101 5.97 0.74 11.07
C SER A 101 6.35 -0.71 11.32
N ALA A 102 6.15 -1.54 10.30
CA ALA A 102 6.76 -2.87 10.20
C ALA A 102 7.46 -3.01 8.86
N LEU A 103 8.43 -3.90 8.80
CA LEU A 103 9.17 -4.23 7.59
C LEU A 103 8.66 -5.55 7.02
N LEU A 104 8.47 -5.57 5.71
CA LEU A 104 8.20 -6.76 4.94
C LEU A 104 9.42 -7.06 4.08
N ASP A 105 10.00 -8.25 4.26
CA ASP A 105 11.11 -8.75 3.44
C ASP A 105 10.58 -9.21 2.09
N LEU A 106 11.17 -8.69 1.01
CA LEU A 106 10.80 -9.04 -0.36
C LEU A 106 11.69 -10.12 -0.99
N ALA A 107 12.64 -10.68 -0.26
CA ALA A 107 13.49 -11.74 -0.80
C ALA A 107 12.62 -12.91 -1.34
N ASP A 108 12.85 -13.27 -2.61
CA ASP A 108 12.09 -14.29 -3.35
C ASP A 108 10.58 -13.98 -3.54
N VAL A 109 10.11 -12.77 -3.21
CA VAL A 109 8.73 -12.36 -3.45
C VAL A 109 8.53 -11.96 -4.91
N ILE A 110 7.45 -12.47 -5.52
CA ILE A 110 6.97 -12.02 -6.83
C ILE A 110 5.94 -10.93 -6.59
N LEU A 111 6.30 -9.70 -6.92
CA LEU A 111 5.42 -8.55 -6.76
C LEU A 111 4.87 -8.10 -8.13
N PRO A 112 3.56 -8.18 -8.37
CA PRO A 112 2.93 -7.59 -9.54
C PRO A 112 3.04 -6.06 -9.53
N GLY A 113 2.93 -5.44 -10.71
CA GLY A 113 2.88 -3.98 -10.81
C GLY A 113 1.60 -3.37 -10.27
N ASP A 114 0.53 -4.15 -10.24
CA ASP A 114 -0.76 -3.74 -9.67
C ASP A 114 -1.11 -4.73 -8.56
N ILE A 115 -1.35 -4.21 -7.35
CA ILE A 115 -1.64 -5.00 -6.14
C ILE A 115 -2.80 -4.39 -5.37
N ILE A 116 -3.41 -5.21 -4.54
CA ILE A 116 -4.35 -4.77 -3.51
C ILE A 116 -3.64 -4.85 -2.16
N VAL A 117 -3.74 -3.80 -1.37
CA VAL A 117 -3.33 -3.81 0.04
C VAL A 117 -4.58 -3.99 0.89
N GLU A 118 -4.67 -5.11 1.58
CA GLU A 118 -5.72 -5.37 2.55
C GLU A 118 -5.20 -5.11 3.96
N VAL A 119 -6.00 -4.40 4.74
CA VAL A 119 -5.70 -4.07 6.13
C VAL A 119 -6.81 -4.64 7.00
N THR A 120 -6.40 -5.40 8.01
CA THR A 120 -7.26 -5.91 9.08
C THR A 120 -6.63 -5.58 10.43
N GLY A 121 -7.37 -5.71 11.50
CA GLY A 121 -6.81 -5.41 12.82
C GLY A 121 -7.88 -5.24 13.87
N SER A 122 -7.53 -4.53 14.93
CA SER A 122 -8.46 -4.27 16.03
C SER A 122 -8.26 -2.88 16.62
N SER A 123 -9.24 -2.44 17.39
CA SER A 123 -9.09 -1.32 18.32
C SER A 123 -9.40 -1.80 19.74
N PRO A 124 -8.59 -1.43 20.73
CA PRO A 124 -8.92 -1.71 22.13
C PRO A 124 -10.09 -0.85 22.62
N GLY A 125 -10.59 0.07 21.76
CA GLY A 125 -11.58 1.06 22.14
C GLY A 125 -11.02 2.18 23.00
N GLN A 126 -11.88 3.10 23.40
CA GLN A 126 -11.50 4.22 24.26
C GLN A 126 -12.71 4.74 25.05
N ASN A 127 -12.46 5.12 26.31
CA ASN A 127 -13.48 5.75 27.14
C ASN A 127 -13.52 7.26 26.96
N ASN A 128 -14.70 7.84 27.16
CA ASN A 128 -14.91 9.29 27.13
C ASN A 128 -14.51 9.96 25.82
N VAL A 129 -14.83 9.36 24.68
CA VAL A 129 -14.60 9.93 23.35
C VAL A 129 -15.70 10.94 23.05
N LEU A 130 -15.32 12.18 22.79
CA LEU A 130 -16.24 13.19 22.28
C LEU A 130 -16.51 12.89 20.80
N ILE A 131 -17.78 12.75 20.44
CA ILE A 131 -18.20 12.53 19.06
C ILE A 131 -18.71 13.82 18.47
N ASP A 132 -18.00 14.30 17.49
CA ASP A 132 -18.35 15.43 16.64
C ASP A 132 -18.01 15.10 15.16
N ASP A 133 -18.10 16.08 14.28
CA ASP A 133 -17.81 15.84 12.86
C ASP A 133 -16.33 15.53 12.64
N ASP A 134 -15.42 16.12 13.42
CA ASP A 134 -13.99 15.85 13.33
C ASP A 134 -13.69 14.40 13.75
N ALA A 135 -14.32 13.95 14.84
CA ALA A 135 -14.18 12.56 15.30
C ALA A 135 -14.70 11.56 14.26
N LYS A 136 -15.87 11.81 13.67
CA LYS A 136 -16.46 10.92 12.64
C LYS A 136 -15.64 10.87 11.36
N ASN A 137 -14.96 11.95 11.00
CA ASN A 137 -14.10 12.09 9.84
C ASN A 137 -12.62 11.82 10.14
N SER A 138 -12.29 11.54 11.41
CA SER A 138 -10.95 11.08 11.75
C SER A 138 -10.64 9.77 11.04
N SER A 139 -9.37 9.50 10.74
CA SER A 139 -8.99 8.39 9.86
C SER A 139 -7.67 7.77 10.25
N PHE A 140 -7.34 6.65 9.65
CA PHE A 140 -5.98 6.16 9.57
C PHE A 140 -5.62 5.90 8.10
N SER A 141 -4.32 5.82 7.81
CA SER A 141 -3.81 5.47 6.49
C SER A 141 -2.60 4.55 6.60
N VAL A 142 -2.29 3.87 5.49
CA VAL A 142 -1.08 3.04 5.36
C VAL A 142 -0.17 3.67 4.33
N GLU A 143 1.07 3.94 4.71
CA GLU A 143 2.12 4.36 3.79
C GLU A 143 3.05 3.18 3.48
N ILE A 144 3.40 3.02 2.20
CA ILE A 144 4.30 1.97 1.71
C ILE A 144 5.52 2.63 1.09
N THR A 145 6.72 2.26 1.57
CA THR A 145 8.00 2.76 1.04
C THR A 145 8.95 1.61 0.82
N GLY A 146 9.54 1.52 -0.36
CA GLY A 146 10.54 0.50 -0.68
C GLY A 146 11.98 1.00 -0.47
N SER A 147 12.84 0.15 0.08
CA SER A 147 14.26 0.43 0.28
C SER A 147 15.13 -0.78 -0.04
N GLY A 148 16.37 -0.52 -0.52
CA GLY A 148 17.35 -1.57 -0.80
C GLY A 148 16.88 -2.61 -1.83
N LEU A 149 16.03 -2.22 -2.77
CA LEU A 149 15.38 -3.15 -3.69
C LEU A 149 16.37 -3.64 -4.74
N GLU A 150 16.65 -4.93 -4.75
CA GLU A 150 17.41 -5.63 -5.76
C GLU A 150 16.54 -6.64 -6.49
N VAL A 151 16.44 -6.49 -7.82
CA VAL A 151 15.59 -7.37 -8.63
C VAL A 151 16.41 -8.41 -9.37
N THR A 152 15.98 -9.67 -9.30
CA THR A 152 16.53 -10.75 -10.15
C THR A 152 15.94 -10.66 -11.56
N SER A 153 14.68 -10.28 -11.66
CA SER A 153 13.96 -10.18 -12.93
C SER A 153 12.83 -9.16 -12.80
N ALA A 154 12.63 -8.34 -13.82
CA ALA A 154 11.49 -7.45 -13.90
C ALA A 154 10.98 -7.34 -15.33
N THR A 155 9.66 -7.27 -15.48
CA THR A 155 9.00 -6.85 -16.72
C THR A 155 8.70 -5.37 -16.62
N ALA A 156 9.53 -4.54 -17.27
CA ALA A 156 9.38 -3.08 -17.22
C ALA A 156 8.17 -2.60 -18.02
N LYS A 157 7.44 -1.62 -17.48
CA LYS A 157 6.48 -0.80 -18.24
C LYS A 157 7.28 0.31 -18.94
N ILE A 158 7.42 0.25 -20.27
CA ILE A 158 8.06 1.31 -21.03
C ILE A 158 6.96 2.29 -21.44
N PRO A 159 7.02 3.56 -21.01
CA PRO A 159 6.06 4.56 -21.45
C PRO A 159 6.06 4.71 -22.98
N ALA A 160 4.90 5.00 -23.56
CA ALA A 160 4.81 5.28 -24.99
C ALA A 160 5.73 6.45 -25.35
N GLN A 161 6.74 6.20 -26.18
CA GLN A 161 7.66 7.23 -26.66
C GLN A 161 7.29 7.59 -28.11
N THR A 162 7.13 8.89 -28.36
CA THR A 162 7.03 9.39 -29.72
C THR A 162 8.44 9.74 -30.19
N ILE A 163 9.01 8.91 -31.05
CA ILE A 163 10.29 9.19 -31.69
C ILE A 163 9.96 10.00 -32.94
N SER A 164 10.32 11.29 -32.95
CA SER A 164 10.03 12.21 -34.06
C SER A 164 11.19 12.35 -35.05
N GLU A 165 12.33 11.71 -34.82
CA GLU A 165 13.51 11.76 -35.71
C GLU A 165 13.89 10.34 -36.18
N ALA A 166 14.19 10.25 -37.49
CA ALA A 166 14.76 9.05 -38.09
C ALA A 166 16.25 8.94 -37.66
N GLY A 167 16.53 8.07 -36.74
CA GLY A 167 17.89 7.81 -36.25
C GLY A 167 18.09 6.34 -35.94
N THR A 168 19.32 5.87 -36.00
CA THR A 168 19.67 4.53 -35.52
C THR A 168 19.75 4.60 -34.02
N ILE A 169 18.90 3.84 -33.31
CA ILE A 169 19.00 3.67 -31.86
C ILE A 169 19.85 2.45 -31.61
N ASP A 170 20.99 2.60 -30.99
CA ASP A 170 21.79 1.50 -30.47
C ASP A 170 21.20 1.05 -29.15
N LEU A 171 20.53 -0.11 -29.15
CA LEU A 171 19.90 -0.72 -27.98
C LEU A 171 20.91 -1.47 -27.11
N ALA A 172 22.14 -1.58 -27.54
CA ALA A 172 23.24 -2.20 -26.79
C ALA A 172 24.19 -1.12 -26.27
N SER A 173 24.07 -0.72 -25.01
CA SER A 173 25.10 0.05 -24.33
C SER A 173 25.79 -0.81 -23.28
N ASP A 174 27.05 -0.50 -23.01
CA ASP A 174 27.86 -1.25 -22.01
C ASP A 174 27.29 -1.15 -20.58
N SER A 175 26.39 -0.21 -20.34
CA SER A 175 25.78 0.08 -19.03
C SER A 175 24.33 -0.37 -18.88
N ASN A 176 23.59 -0.59 -20.01
CA ASN A 176 22.18 -1.02 -19.95
C ASN A 176 21.91 -2.07 -21.03
N LYS A 177 21.62 -3.29 -20.62
CA LYS A 177 21.22 -4.36 -21.54
C LYS A 177 19.71 -4.59 -21.43
N VAL A 178 18.98 -4.35 -22.50
CA VAL A 178 17.60 -4.80 -22.64
C VAL A 178 17.67 -6.27 -23.05
N VAL A 179 17.35 -7.18 -22.13
CA VAL A 179 17.35 -8.62 -22.39
C VAL A 179 16.08 -9.06 -23.11
N PHE A 180 14.98 -8.37 -22.86
CA PHE A 180 13.70 -8.62 -23.49
C PHE A 180 12.81 -7.38 -23.48
N ALA A 181 12.16 -7.06 -24.58
CA ALA A 181 11.16 -6.01 -24.68
C ALA A 181 9.98 -6.44 -25.54
N THR A 182 8.76 -6.24 -25.03
CA THR A 182 7.53 -6.46 -25.81
C THR A 182 7.03 -5.10 -26.30
N ILE A 183 6.94 -4.95 -27.62
CA ILE A 183 6.41 -3.72 -28.24
C ILE A 183 4.91 -3.88 -28.45
N ALA A 184 4.11 -3.14 -27.70
CA ALA A 184 2.65 -3.22 -27.76
C ALA A 184 2.07 -2.56 -29.03
N ALA A 185 2.73 -1.55 -29.58
CA ALA A 185 2.38 -0.90 -30.84
C ALA A 185 3.60 -0.24 -31.46
N GLY A 186 3.78 -0.41 -32.78
CA GLY A 186 4.86 0.23 -33.52
C GLY A 186 5.12 -0.49 -34.84
N LYS A 187 5.80 0.18 -35.75
CA LYS A 187 6.30 -0.41 -37.00
C LYS A 187 7.81 -0.32 -36.99
N LEU A 188 8.48 -1.47 -36.94
CA LEU A 188 9.91 -1.57 -37.18
C LEU A 188 10.13 -1.77 -38.68
N VAL A 189 10.87 -0.88 -39.30
CA VAL A 189 11.35 -1.05 -40.68
C VAL A 189 12.85 -1.26 -40.58
N ILE A 190 13.31 -2.44 -41.00
CA ILE A 190 14.70 -2.83 -41.06
C ILE A 190 15.19 -2.61 -42.50
#